data_50254c4fce8cec75bc1dde311174ded6
#
_entry.id   50254c4fce8cec75bc1dde311174ded6
#
_cell.length_a   1.000
_cell.length_b   1.000
_cell.length_c   1.000
_cell.angle_alpha   90.00
_cell.angle_beta   90.00
_cell.angle_gamma   90.00
#
_symmetry.space_group_name_H-M   'P 1'
#
loop_
_entity.id
_entity.type
_entity.pdbx_description
1 polymer ?
#
loop_
_entity_poly.entity_id
_entity_poly.type
_entity_poly.pdbx_seq_one_letter_code
_entity_poly.pdbx_strand_id
1 'polypeptide(L)'
;MTLSALLRISLLAQLVAGTLAARWVLPDSAGWGGALLAGALLPVAGTAVVLALELAVAAVIDPRQPRIWPLQWLGVWLGETSCSVRAFAWRQPFAAGFAEPPLVHDPQRPAVLLIHGYVCNRAVWKPLLDSGRLADCNVATINLQPVFGSIDRYADPIHAAVTALRAATGAARVVLVGHSMGGRAARAYLRRHGDAAVARVVTLASPHHGTVFAALGHGANARQMRKDSAYLTTLAGAESAALRRKFVCIASADDNLVIPRTSPLLPGADSHVLDGVGHLALTEDGRVWERVRAAVLGARDVESALTPTLSR
;
A
#
# COMPACT_ATOMS: atom_id res chain seq x y z
N MET A 1 -1.78 18.66 9.60
CA MET A 1 -2.64 17.68 10.29
C MET A 1 -2.24 16.29 9.82
N THR A 2 -2.11 15.32 10.74
CA THR A 2 -1.77 13.93 10.42
C THR A 2 -2.98 13.20 9.84
N LEU A 3 -2.76 12.13 9.07
CA LEU A 3 -3.86 11.30 8.55
C LEU A 3 -4.70 10.71 9.69
N SER A 4 -4.06 10.24 10.77
CA SER A 4 -4.80 9.71 11.92
C SER A 4 -5.79 10.73 12.52
N ALA A 5 -5.38 12.01 12.63
CA ALA A 5 -6.28 13.07 13.10
C ALA A 5 -7.43 13.31 12.11
N LEU A 6 -7.13 13.35 10.80
CA LEU A 6 -8.16 13.47 9.76
C LEU A 6 -9.19 12.34 9.84
N LEU A 7 -8.72 11.10 9.97
CA LEU A 7 -9.61 9.93 10.04
C LEU A 7 -10.47 9.94 11.31
N ARG A 8 -9.91 10.31 12.48
CA ARG A 8 -10.68 10.43 13.72
C ARG A 8 -11.79 11.48 13.61
N ILE A 9 -11.47 12.65 13.05
CA ILE A 9 -12.45 13.70 12.81
C ILE A 9 -13.54 13.23 11.85
N SER A 10 -13.15 12.57 10.76
CA SER A 10 -14.10 12.00 9.79
C SER A 10 -15.01 10.96 10.41
N LEU A 11 -14.47 10.01 11.19
CA LEU A 11 -15.26 8.98 11.88
C LEU A 11 -16.26 9.60 12.87
N LEU A 12 -15.81 10.58 13.66
CA LEU A 12 -16.70 11.27 14.58
C LEU A 12 -17.81 12.02 13.84
N ALA A 13 -17.46 12.75 12.77
CA ALA A 13 -18.45 13.46 11.94
C ALA A 13 -19.48 12.50 11.31
N GLN A 14 -19.01 11.36 10.80
CA GLN A 14 -19.90 10.32 10.25
C GLN A 14 -20.79 9.71 11.31
N LEU A 15 -20.29 9.42 12.50
CA LEU A 15 -21.08 8.90 13.62
C LEU A 15 -22.18 9.91 14.02
N VAL A 16 -21.81 11.18 14.22
CA VAL A 16 -22.77 12.23 14.61
C VAL A 16 -23.83 12.41 13.52
N ALA A 17 -23.41 12.64 12.27
CA ALA A 17 -24.34 12.85 11.15
C ALA A 17 -25.23 11.63 10.92
N GLY A 18 -24.67 10.42 10.98
CA GLY A 18 -25.42 9.18 10.83
C GLY A 18 -26.42 8.96 11.96
N THR A 19 -26.04 9.26 13.21
CA THR A 19 -26.96 9.17 14.37
C THR A 19 -28.12 10.15 14.23
N LEU A 20 -27.87 11.39 13.85
CA LEU A 20 -28.90 12.40 13.64
C LEU A 20 -29.84 12.02 12.49
N ALA A 21 -29.29 11.54 11.38
CA ALA A 21 -30.08 11.06 10.25
C ALA A 21 -30.93 9.83 10.64
N ALA A 22 -30.35 8.88 11.37
CA ALA A 22 -31.08 7.69 11.84
C ALA A 22 -32.21 8.06 12.80
N ARG A 23 -32.01 9.06 13.68
CA ARG A 23 -33.05 9.53 14.59
C ARG A 23 -34.26 10.15 13.84
N TRP A 24 -34.01 10.69 12.67
CA TRP A 24 -35.07 11.27 11.80
C TRP A 24 -35.86 10.18 11.05
N VAL A 25 -35.24 9.06 10.73
CA VAL A 25 -35.83 8.02 9.87
C VAL A 25 -36.41 6.87 10.69
N LEU A 26 -35.79 6.52 11.84
CA LEU A 26 -36.22 5.40 12.66
C LEU A 26 -37.47 5.77 13.50
N PRO A 27 -38.33 4.76 13.80
CA PRO A 27 -39.48 4.99 14.68
C PRO A 27 -39.05 5.42 16.08
N ASP A 28 -39.88 6.15 16.79
CA ASP A 28 -39.59 6.69 18.13
C ASP A 28 -39.22 5.58 19.14
N SER A 29 -39.80 4.38 18.97
CA SER A 29 -39.47 3.20 19.77
C SER A 29 -38.01 2.78 19.73
N ALA A 30 -37.26 3.12 18.68
CA ALA A 30 -35.83 2.84 18.58
C ALA A 30 -34.98 3.73 19.52
N GLY A 31 -35.49 4.90 19.89
CA GLY A 31 -34.81 5.85 20.76
C GLY A 31 -33.42 6.27 20.26
N TRP A 32 -32.65 6.94 21.12
CA TRP A 32 -31.30 7.38 20.83
C TRP A 32 -30.30 6.20 20.71
N GLY A 33 -30.53 5.10 21.44
CA GLY A 33 -29.67 3.91 21.37
C GLY A 33 -29.71 3.26 19.98
N GLY A 34 -30.92 3.08 19.41
CA GLY A 34 -31.07 2.56 18.06
C GLY A 34 -30.48 3.50 17.00
N ALA A 35 -30.66 4.82 17.17
CA ALA A 35 -30.08 5.81 16.27
C ALA A 35 -28.55 5.81 16.31
N LEU A 36 -27.94 5.70 17.48
CA LEU A 36 -26.48 5.60 17.65
C LEU A 36 -25.92 4.33 17.00
N LEU A 37 -26.57 3.19 17.20
CA LEU A 37 -26.17 1.95 16.55
C LEU A 37 -26.23 2.06 15.02
N ALA A 38 -27.32 2.59 14.48
CA ALA A 38 -27.46 2.80 13.04
C ALA A 38 -26.41 3.78 12.51
N GLY A 39 -26.14 4.88 13.25
CA GLY A 39 -25.10 5.84 12.92
C GLY A 39 -23.70 5.23 12.92
N ALA A 40 -23.42 4.27 13.80
CA ALA A 40 -22.15 3.55 13.84
C ALA A 40 -22.01 2.53 12.68
N LEU A 41 -23.11 1.93 12.24
CA LEU A 41 -23.11 0.95 11.14
C LEU A 41 -23.10 1.61 9.75
N LEU A 42 -23.57 2.84 9.63
CA LEU A 42 -23.67 3.53 8.36
C LEU A 42 -22.32 3.68 7.62
N PRO A 43 -21.21 4.05 8.27
CA PRO A 43 -19.90 4.09 7.61
C PRO A 43 -19.44 2.72 7.09
N VAL A 44 -19.75 1.65 7.81
CA VAL A 44 -19.44 0.26 7.39
C VAL A 44 -20.23 -0.10 6.13
N ALA A 45 -21.53 0.15 6.15
CA ALA A 45 -22.41 -0.09 5.01
C ALA A 45 -21.99 0.79 3.80
N GLY A 46 -21.69 2.05 4.04
CA GLY A 46 -21.19 2.98 3.01
C GLY A 46 -19.90 2.49 2.37
N THR A 47 -18.95 2.02 3.18
CA THR A 47 -17.71 1.40 2.67
C THR A 47 -18.01 0.18 1.79
N ALA A 48 -18.88 -0.71 2.25
CA ALA A 48 -19.27 -1.91 1.50
C ALA A 48 -19.91 -1.55 0.14
N VAL A 49 -20.80 -0.56 0.11
CA VAL A 49 -21.44 -0.08 -1.13
C VAL A 49 -20.43 0.55 -2.08
N VAL A 50 -19.55 1.42 -1.58
CA VAL A 50 -18.51 2.06 -2.42
C VAL A 50 -17.60 1.00 -3.03
N LEU A 51 -17.13 0.03 -2.27
CA LEU A 51 -16.27 -1.05 -2.77
C LEU A 51 -17.02 -1.95 -3.78
N ALA A 52 -18.31 -2.21 -3.59
CA ALA A 52 -19.11 -2.93 -4.59
C ALA A 52 -19.19 -2.15 -5.91
N LEU A 53 -19.38 -0.83 -5.84
CA LEU A 53 -19.40 0.04 -7.01
C LEU A 53 -18.01 0.10 -7.69
N GLU A 54 -16.92 0.22 -6.92
CA GLU A 54 -15.56 0.19 -7.47
C GLU A 54 -15.29 -1.11 -8.23
N LEU A 55 -15.61 -2.27 -7.62
CA LEU A 55 -15.45 -3.57 -8.27
C LEU A 55 -16.33 -3.69 -9.53
N ALA A 56 -17.56 -3.20 -9.49
CA ALA A 56 -18.46 -3.22 -10.66
C ALA A 56 -17.93 -2.32 -11.78
N VAL A 57 -17.49 -1.10 -11.46
CA VAL A 57 -16.89 -0.17 -12.43
C VAL A 57 -15.58 -0.75 -12.97
N ALA A 58 -14.74 -1.32 -12.12
CA ALA A 58 -13.51 -1.98 -12.54
C ALA A 58 -13.78 -3.15 -13.52
N ALA A 59 -14.82 -3.93 -13.28
CA ALA A 59 -15.22 -5.03 -14.15
C ALA A 59 -15.74 -4.55 -15.52
N VAL A 60 -16.31 -3.36 -15.59
CA VAL A 60 -16.77 -2.75 -16.87
C VAL A 60 -15.61 -2.14 -17.63
N ILE A 61 -14.72 -1.39 -16.96
CA ILE A 61 -13.62 -0.66 -17.62
C ILE A 61 -12.50 -1.62 -18.05
N ASP A 62 -12.20 -2.62 -17.23
CA ASP A 62 -11.11 -3.59 -17.45
C ASP A 62 -11.61 -4.99 -17.09
N PRO A 63 -12.43 -5.62 -17.97
CA PRO A 63 -13.01 -6.92 -17.71
C PRO A 63 -11.92 -7.98 -17.59
N ARG A 64 -11.92 -8.66 -16.45
CA ARG A 64 -11.00 -9.77 -16.19
C ARG A 64 -11.27 -10.97 -17.11
N GLN A 65 -10.19 -11.60 -17.57
CA GLN A 65 -10.26 -12.84 -18.33
C GLN A 65 -9.44 -13.94 -17.60
N PRO A 66 -10.01 -15.12 -17.29
CA PRO A 66 -11.44 -15.46 -17.41
C PRO A 66 -12.31 -14.70 -16.40
N ARG A 67 -13.60 -14.61 -16.67
CA ARG A 67 -14.56 -14.01 -15.72
C ARG A 67 -14.60 -14.81 -14.43
N ILE A 68 -14.64 -14.10 -13.30
CA ILE A 68 -14.79 -14.73 -11.99
C ILE A 68 -16.24 -15.14 -11.71
N TRP A 69 -16.41 -16.20 -10.95
CA TRP A 69 -17.73 -16.65 -10.49
C TRP A 69 -18.31 -15.66 -9.46
N PRO A 70 -19.64 -15.54 -9.34
CA PRO A 70 -20.26 -14.64 -8.37
C PRO A 70 -19.80 -14.85 -6.92
N LEU A 71 -19.57 -16.11 -6.51
CA LEU A 71 -19.04 -16.42 -5.17
C LEU A 71 -17.61 -15.91 -4.96
N GLN A 72 -16.76 -15.96 -5.98
CA GLN A 72 -15.41 -15.42 -5.90
C GLN A 72 -15.45 -13.89 -5.82
N TRP A 73 -16.32 -13.24 -6.61
CA TRP A 73 -16.56 -11.80 -6.51
C TRP A 73 -17.03 -11.39 -5.12
N LEU A 74 -17.98 -12.16 -4.52
CA LEU A 74 -18.45 -11.94 -3.16
C LEU A 74 -17.29 -12.06 -2.15
N GLY A 75 -16.43 -13.07 -2.31
CA GLY A 75 -15.25 -13.26 -1.46
C GLY A 75 -14.28 -12.06 -1.53
N VAL A 76 -13.98 -11.55 -2.73
CA VAL A 76 -13.14 -10.36 -2.92
C VAL A 76 -13.78 -9.15 -2.26
N TRP A 77 -15.07 -8.91 -2.50
CA TRP A 77 -15.80 -7.78 -1.92
C TRP A 77 -15.84 -7.82 -0.39
N LEU A 78 -16.14 -8.97 0.21
CA LEU A 78 -16.16 -9.15 1.67
C LEU A 78 -14.76 -8.98 2.27
N GLY A 79 -13.73 -9.54 1.64
CA GLY A 79 -12.34 -9.43 2.07
C GLY A 79 -11.85 -7.98 2.04
N GLU A 80 -12.07 -7.27 0.93
CA GLU A 80 -11.69 -5.87 0.77
C GLU A 80 -12.47 -4.96 1.73
N THR A 81 -13.78 -5.18 1.90
CA THR A 81 -14.62 -4.45 2.86
C THR A 81 -14.10 -4.64 4.29
N SER A 82 -13.87 -5.87 4.69
CA SER A 82 -13.37 -6.21 6.03
C SER A 82 -12.00 -5.58 6.29
N CYS A 83 -11.07 -5.68 5.32
CA CYS A 83 -9.76 -5.05 5.39
C CYS A 83 -9.87 -3.52 5.51
N SER A 84 -10.68 -2.89 4.65
CA SER A 84 -10.90 -1.44 4.62
C SER A 84 -11.48 -0.93 5.93
N VAL A 85 -12.49 -1.59 6.47
CA VAL A 85 -13.08 -1.21 7.77
C VAL A 85 -12.03 -1.31 8.89
N ARG A 86 -11.29 -2.42 8.98
CA ARG A 86 -10.22 -2.56 9.98
C ARG A 86 -9.13 -1.50 9.81
N ALA A 87 -8.75 -1.18 8.56
CA ALA A 87 -7.71 -0.21 8.27
C ALA A 87 -8.16 1.23 8.59
N PHE A 88 -9.32 1.65 8.10
CA PHE A 88 -9.75 3.05 8.15
C PHE A 88 -10.59 3.41 9.37
N ALA A 89 -11.32 2.46 9.97
CA ALA A 89 -12.07 2.71 11.20
C ALA A 89 -11.28 2.40 12.48
N TRP A 90 -10.19 1.64 12.40
CA TRP A 90 -9.44 1.22 13.59
C TRP A 90 -7.93 1.48 13.51
N ARG A 91 -7.20 0.77 12.65
CA ARG A 91 -5.72 0.77 12.69
C ARG A 91 -5.12 2.13 12.39
N GLN A 92 -5.46 2.72 11.27
CA GLN A 92 -4.85 3.99 10.85
C GLN A 92 -5.24 5.18 11.74
N PRO A 93 -6.50 5.29 12.24
CA PRO A 93 -6.85 6.33 13.21
C PRO A 93 -6.16 6.15 14.56
N PHE A 94 -6.06 4.92 15.09
CA PHE A 94 -5.75 4.71 16.49
C PHE A 94 -4.45 3.95 16.77
N ALA A 95 -3.94 3.19 15.82
CA ALA A 95 -2.75 2.35 16.02
C ALA A 95 -1.51 2.83 15.24
N ALA A 96 -1.53 4.04 14.64
CA ALA A 96 -0.37 4.54 13.87
C ALA A 96 0.87 4.85 14.73
N GLY A 97 0.71 4.93 16.04
CA GLY A 97 1.80 5.10 17.02
C GLY A 97 2.41 3.79 17.53
N PHE A 98 2.16 2.65 16.90
CA PHE A 98 2.72 1.37 17.33
C PHE A 98 4.26 1.42 17.37
N ALA A 99 4.86 0.67 18.32
CA ALA A 99 6.30 0.49 18.38
C ALA A 99 6.76 -0.44 17.25
N GLU A 100 7.80 -0.06 16.53
CA GLU A 100 8.45 -0.94 15.55
C GLU A 100 9.27 -2.02 16.27
N PRO A 101 9.50 -3.18 15.63
CA PRO A 101 10.46 -4.14 16.13
C PRO A 101 11.83 -3.48 16.31
N PRO A 102 12.60 -3.84 17.36
CA PRO A 102 13.93 -3.29 17.56
C PRO A 102 14.86 -3.65 16.40
N LEU A 103 15.63 -2.68 15.95
CA LEU A 103 16.65 -2.90 14.94
C LEU A 103 17.88 -3.56 15.55
N VAL A 104 18.44 -4.54 14.85
CA VAL A 104 19.64 -5.26 15.24
C VAL A 104 20.78 -4.82 14.32
N HIS A 105 21.91 -4.42 14.91
CA HIS A 105 23.11 -4.10 14.14
C HIS A 105 23.78 -5.40 13.65
N ASP A 106 23.32 -5.87 12.50
CA ASP A 106 23.80 -7.05 11.82
C ASP A 106 23.74 -6.81 10.30
N PRO A 107 24.87 -6.60 9.62
CA PRO A 107 24.92 -6.39 8.18
C PRO A 107 24.35 -7.57 7.36
N GLN A 108 24.31 -8.76 7.94
CA GLN A 108 23.76 -9.94 7.28
C GLN A 108 22.24 -10.05 7.39
N ARG A 109 21.62 -9.30 8.30
CA ARG A 109 20.17 -9.29 8.47
C ARG A 109 19.53 -8.35 7.45
N PRO A 110 18.55 -8.81 6.62
CA PRO A 110 17.93 -7.96 5.61
C PRO A 110 17.30 -6.71 6.24
N ALA A 111 17.57 -5.55 5.65
CA ALA A 111 16.98 -4.29 6.05
C ALA A 111 15.83 -3.94 5.11
N VAL A 112 14.63 -3.68 5.64
CA VAL A 112 13.38 -3.48 4.89
C VAL A 112 12.73 -2.17 5.30
N LEU A 113 12.41 -1.32 4.32
CA LEU A 113 11.63 -0.11 4.53
C LEU A 113 10.23 -0.29 3.90
N LEU A 114 9.18 -0.22 4.73
CA LEU A 114 7.80 -0.36 4.32
C LEU A 114 7.18 1.03 4.05
N ILE A 115 6.63 1.23 2.84
CA ILE A 115 6.13 2.51 2.34
C ILE A 115 4.65 2.38 1.99
N HIS A 116 3.79 3.09 2.72
CA HIS A 116 2.33 3.02 2.55
C HIS A 116 1.81 3.74 1.31
N GLY A 117 0.54 3.51 0.98
CA GLY A 117 -0.17 4.07 -0.16
C GLY A 117 -0.81 5.45 0.07
N TYR A 118 -1.64 5.85 -0.91
CA TYR A 118 -2.44 7.08 -0.86
C TYR A 118 -3.48 7.01 0.25
N VAL A 119 -3.66 8.12 0.98
CA VAL A 119 -4.56 8.22 2.14
C VAL A 119 -4.36 7.07 3.14
N CYS A 120 -3.10 6.64 3.27
CA CYS A 120 -2.69 5.65 4.27
C CYS A 120 -1.63 6.23 5.21
N ASN A 121 -1.35 5.52 6.28
CA ASN A 121 -0.21 5.72 7.16
C ASN A 121 0.47 4.37 7.47
N ARG A 122 1.55 4.42 8.25
CA ARG A 122 2.35 3.24 8.58
C ARG A 122 1.56 2.08 9.21
N ALA A 123 0.40 2.34 9.81
CA ALA A 123 -0.42 1.31 10.45
C ALA A 123 -1.04 0.30 9.46
N VAL A 124 -1.03 0.57 8.16
CA VAL A 124 -1.43 -0.40 7.15
C VAL A 124 -0.53 -1.64 7.16
N TRP A 125 0.72 -1.50 7.62
CA TRP A 125 1.71 -2.57 7.70
C TRP A 125 1.66 -3.40 8.99
N LYS A 126 0.87 -2.95 9.97
CA LYS A 126 0.80 -3.65 11.27
C LYS A 126 0.44 -5.15 11.14
N PRO A 127 -0.50 -5.58 10.28
CA PRO A 127 -0.79 -7.02 10.12
C PRO A 127 0.42 -7.82 9.62
N LEU A 128 1.21 -7.29 8.69
CA LEU A 128 2.44 -7.94 8.22
C LEU A 128 3.47 -8.04 9.35
N LEU A 129 3.65 -6.98 10.14
CA LEU A 129 4.58 -6.99 11.27
C LEU A 129 4.13 -7.96 12.37
N ASP A 130 2.86 -7.94 12.73
CA ASP A 130 2.27 -8.84 13.75
C ASP A 130 2.32 -10.33 13.32
N SER A 131 2.36 -10.60 12.02
CA SER A 131 2.44 -11.97 11.49
C SER A 131 3.76 -12.67 11.79
N GLY A 132 4.80 -11.93 12.18
CA GLY A 132 6.14 -12.44 12.41
C GLY A 132 6.91 -12.88 11.15
N ARG A 133 6.33 -12.74 9.94
CA ARG A 133 6.97 -13.19 8.69
C ARG A 133 8.26 -12.48 8.34
N LEU A 134 8.48 -11.30 8.89
CA LEU A 134 9.72 -10.52 8.76
C LEU A 134 10.49 -10.44 10.08
N ALA A 135 10.28 -11.38 11.01
CA ALA A 135 10.93 -11.37 12.32
C ALA A 135 12.46 -11.53 12.25
N ASP A 136 12.96 -12.13 11.18
CA ASP A 136 14.40 -12.27 10.87
C ASP A 136 14.96 -11.09 10.03
N CYS A 137 14.18 -10.03 9.83
CA CYS A 137 14.58 -8.82 9.12
C CYS A 137 14.64 -7.61 10.07
N ASN A 138 15.44 -6.62 9.71
CA ASN A 138 15.39 -5.29 10.28
C ASN A 138 14.33 -4.49 9.53
N VAL A 139 13.21 -4.17 10.18
CA VAL A 139 12.07 -3.54 9.49
C VAL A 139 11.82 -2.15 10.06
N ALA A 140 11.73 -1.17 9.18
CA ALA A 140 11.28 0.17 9.48
C ALA A 140 10.07 0.54 8.61
N THR A 141 9.25 1.46 9.10
CA THR A 141 8.09 1.99 8.38
C THR A 141 8.18 3.52 8.30
N ILE A 142 7.55 4.12 7.30
CA ILE A 142 7.55 5.58 7.13
C ILE A 142 6.12 6.12 6.98
N ASN A 143 5.87 7.33 7.47
CA ASN A 143 4.69 8.12 7.15
C ASN A 143 5.02 9.16 6.08
N LEU A 144 4.35 9.08 4.94
CA LEU A 144 4.50 10.05 3.84
C LEU A 144 3.67 11.31 4.14
N GLN A 145 4.36 12.46 4.28
CA GLN A 145 3.74 13.75 4.57
C GLN A 145 4.20 14.82 3.57
N PRO A 146 3.34 15.79 3.25
CA PRO A 146 1.92 15.92 3.59
C PRO A 146 1.06 14.89 2.83
N VAL A 147 -0.10 14.49 3.39
CA VAL A 147 -0.98 13.41 2.88
C VAL A 147 -1.34 13.58 1.39
N PHE A 148 -1.57 14.80 0.94
CA PHE A 148 -1.96 15.15 -0.43
C PHE A 148 -0.84 15.85 -1.22
N GLY A 149 0.40 15.67 -0.78
CA GLY A 149 1.58 16.25 -1.41
C GLY A 149 1.94 15.62 -2.75
N SER A 150 2.88 16.25 -3.46
CA SER A 150 3.50 15.63 -4.65
C SER A 150 4.30 14.38 -4.25
N ILE A 151 4.25 13.34 -5.09
CA ILE A 151 5.02 12.10 -4.88
C ILE A 151 6.53 12.38 -4.83
N ASP A 152 7.02 13.38 -5.56
CA ASP A 152 8.43 13.77 -5.53
C ASP A 152 8.89 14.26 -4.16
N ARG A 153 7.98 14.88 -3.38
CA ARG A 153 8.31 15.36 -2.03
C ARG A 153 8.58 14.23 -1.04
N TYR A 154 8.16 13.00 -1.37
CA TYR A 154 8.41 11.83 -0.53
C TYR A 154 9.80 11.23 -0.74
N ALA A 155 10.51 11.62 -1.80
CA ALA A 155 11.85 11.09 -2.09
C ALA A 155 12.86 11.39 -0.98
N ASP A 156 12.88 12.62 -0.44
CA ASP A 156 13.84 13.02 0.61
C ASP A 156 13.52 12.35 1.97
N PRO A 157 12.27 12.31 2.46
CA PRO A 157 11.92 11.51 3.64
C PRO A 157 12.27 10.01 3.50
N ILE A 158 12.06 9.41 2.32
CA ILE A 158 12.46 8.02 2.07
C ILE A 158 13.98 7.89 2.13
N HIS A 159 14.74 8.84 1.55
CA HIS A 159 16.19 8.86 1.61
C HIS A 159 16.71 8.93 3.06
N ALA A 160 16.12 9.80 3.86
CA ALA A 160 16.46 9.92 5.28
C ALA A 160 16.19 8.61 6.03
N ALA A 161 15.04 7.95 5.78
CA ALA A 161 14.69 6.67 6.39
C ALA A 161 15.64 5.54 5.96
N VAL A 162 15.99 5.46 4.67
CA VAL A 162 16.98 4.52 4.13
C VAL A 162 18.35 4.71 4.78
N THR A 163 18.79 5.96 4.89
CA THR A 163 20.09 6.31 5.51
C THR A 163 20.12 5.92 6.99
N ALA A 164 19.07 6.27 7.73
CA ALA A 164 18.93 5.93 9.14
C ALA A 164 18.90 4.40 9.38
N LEU A 165 18.13 3.68 8.55
CA LEU A 165 18.02 2.23 8.64
C LEU A 165 19.38 1.55 8.39
N ARG A 166 20.11 1.99 7.35
CA ARG A 166 21.45 1.48 7.05
C ARG A 166 22.45 1.76 8.19
N ALA A 167 22.43 2.97 8.73
CA ALA A 167 23.31 3.33 9.84
C ALA A 167 23.03 2.51 11.11
N ALA A 168 21.74 2.28 11.42
CA ALA A 168 21.35 1.51 12.61
C ALA A 168 21.66 0.01 12.49
N THR A 169 21.62 -0.54 11.26
CA THR A 169 21.71 -1.99 11.05
C THR A 169 23.06 -2.46 10.48
N GLY A 170 23.86 -1.54 9.95
CA GLY A 170 25.10 -1.87 9.21
C GLY A 170 24.84 -2.41 7.79
N ALA A 171 23.58 -2.52 7.35
CA ALA A 171 23.23 -3.06 6.05
C ALA A 171 23.78 -2.16 4.92
N ALA A 172 24.46 -2.77 3.93
CA ALA A 172 24.96 -2.05 2.77
C ALA A 172 23.82 -1.50 1.90
N ARG A 173 22.75 -2.26 1.76
CA ARG A 173 21.56 -1.92 0.96
C ARG A 173 20.29 -2.31 1.68
N VAL A 174 19.17 -1.67 1.28
CA VAL A 174 17.82 -1.94 1.83
C VAL A 174 16.91 -2.50 0.74
N VAL A 175 15.89 -3.24 1.17
CA VAL A 175 14.74 -3.59 0.33
C VAL A 175 13.62 -2.59 0.60
N LEU A 176 13.10 -1.97 -0.45
CA LEU A 176 11.93 -1.11 -0.35
C LEU A 176 10.68 -1.93 -0.65
N VAL A 177 9.67 -1.87 0.21
CA VAL A 177 8.37 -2.51 -0.01
C VAL A 177 7.31 -1.42 -0.04
N GLY A 178 6.69 -1.20 -1.20
CA GLY A 178 5.71 -0.13 -1.40
C GLY A 178 4.34 -0.65 -1.79
N HIS A 179 3.30 -0.27 -1.02
CA HIS A 179 1.91 -0.53 -1.41
C HIS A 179 1.35 0.64 -2.20
N SER A 180 0.69 0.36 -3.33
CA SER A 180 -0.03 1.36 -4.12
C SER A 180 0.86 2.57 -4.48
N MET A 181 0.48 3.79 -4.08
CA MET A 181 1.31 4.99 -4.23
C MET A 181 2.72 4.83 -3.65
N GLY A 182 2.91 3.99 -2.63
CA GLY A 182 4.21 3.76 -1.99
C GLY A 182 5.28 3.24 -2.95
N GLY A 183 4.93 2.36 -3.89
CA GLY A 183 5.86 1.92 -4.93
C GLY A 183 6.24 3.02 -5.91
N ARG A 184 5.35 3.98 -6.14
CA ARG A 184 5.68 5.17 -6.94
C ARG A 184 6.56 6.17 -6.18
N ALA A 185 6.35 6.30 -4.87
CA ALA A 185 7.24 7.07 -4.01
C ALA A 185 8.65 6.46 -3.98
N ALA A 186 8.76 5.13 -3.96
CA ALA A 186 10.04 4.43 -4.13
C ALA A 186 10.70 4.75 -5.49
N ARG A 187 9.94 4.79 -6.59
CA ARG A 187 10.47 5.20 -7.91
C ARG A 187 10.94 6.66 -7.93
N ALA A 188 10.21 7.57 -7.29
CA ALA A 188 10.61 8.96 -7.16
C ALA A 188 11.91 9.10 -6.35
N TYR A 189 12.06 8.31 -5.27
CA TYR A 189 13.30 8.21 -4.51
C TYR A 189 14.46 7.75 -5.39
N LEU A 190 14.29 6.65 -6.13
CA LEU A 190 15.32 6.10 -7.01
C LEU A 190 15.74 7.10 -8.11
N ARG A 191 14.79 7.82 -8.70
CA ARG A 191 15.08 8.86 -9.69
C ARG A 191 15.94 9.98 -9.11
N ARG A 192 15.69 10.37 -7.86
CA ARG A 192 16.35 11.53 -7.24
C ARG A 192 17.68 11.19 -6.58
N HIS A 193 17.76 10.03 -5.92
CA HIS A 193 18.89 9.63 -5.08
C HIS A 193 19.68 8.44 -5.63
N GLY A 194 19.24 7.87 -6.75
CA GLY A 194 19.86 6.67 -7.33
C GLY A 194 19.51 5.39 -6.58
N ASP A 195 20.05 4.28 -7.05
CA ASP A 195 19.72 2.93 -6.58
C ASP A 195 20.85 2.24 -5.81
N ALA A 196 21.96 2.95 -5.55
CA ALA A 196 23.15 2.37 -4.90
C ALA A 196 22.85 1.80 -3.51
N ALA A 197 21.92 2.43 -2.75
CA ALA A 197 21.53 1.98 -1.42
C ALA A 197 20.35 0.98 -1.44
N VAL A 198 19.90 0.51 -2.63
CA VAL A 198 18.71 -0.35 -2.77
C VAL A 198 19.09 -1.67 -3.41
N ALA A 199 18.83 -2.77 -2.70
CA ALA A 199 19.02 -4.12 -3.20
C ALA A 199 17.85 -4.53 -4.11
N ARG A 200 16.60 -4.24 -3.67
CA ARG A 200 15.37 -4.63 -4.38
C ARG A 200 14.22 -3.67 -4.05
N VAL A 201 13.24 -3.57 -4.95
CA VAL A 201 11.98 -2.86 -4.75
C VAL A 201 10.83 -3.84 -4.95
N VAL A 202 10.05 -4.09 -3.92
CA VAL A 202 8.83 -4.89 -3.99
C VAL A 202 7.64 -3.95 -4.01
N THR A 203 6.76 -4.09 -4.99
CA THR A 203 5.57 -3.23 -5.11
C THR A 203 4.30 -4.07 -5.05
N LEU A 204 3.36 -3.64 -4.20
CA LEU A 204 2.05 -4.27 -4.05
C LEU A 204 1.00 -3.36 -4.70
N ALA A 205 0.41 -3.79 -5.79
CA ALA A 205 -0.61 -3.07 -6.56
C ALA A 205 -0.25 -1.59 -6.83
N SER A 206 1.01 -1.30 -7.13
CA SER A 206 1.43 0.08 -7.41
C SER A 206 1.03 0.49 -8.82
N PRO A 207 0.31 1.62 -9.01
CA PRO A 207 -0.15 2.05 -10.32
C PRO A 207 1.00 2.61 -11.17
N HIS A 208 1.92 1.75 -11.63
CA HIS A 208 3.12 2.16 -12.37
C HIS A 208 2.79 2.88 -13.69
N HIS A 209 1.67 2.52 -14.31
CA HIS A 209 1.13 3.16 -15.51
C HIS A 209 -0.11 4.04 -15.21
N GLY A 210 -0.35 4.37 -13.92
CA GLY A 210 -1.49 5.16 -13.47
C GLY A 210 -2.76 4.34 -13.25
N THR A 211 -3.81 5.01 -12.82
CA THR A 211 -5.14 4.43 -12.67
C THR A 211 -6.22 5.43 -13.02
N VAL A 212 -7.32 4.94 -13.60
CA VAL A 212 -8.49 5.77 -13.93
C VAL A 212 -9.13 6.34 -12.66
N PHE A 213 -9.13 5.61 -11.56
CA PHE A 213 -9.70 6.06 -10.29
C PHE A 213 -8.94 7.23 -9.65
N ALA A 214 -7.69 7.47 -10.05
CA ALA A 214 -6.97 8.67 -9.60
C ALA A 214 -7.60 9.99 -10.09
N ALA A 215 -8.51 9.95 -11.05
CA ALA A 215 -9.31 11.11 -11.46
C ALA A 215 -10.24 11.60 -10.36
N LEU A 216 -10.72 10.70 -9.49
CA LEU A 216 -11.56 10.99 -8.35
C LEU A 216 -10.76 11.40 -7.09
N GLY A 217 -9.44 11.17 -7.11
CA GLY A 217 -8.56 11.47 -6.00
C GLY A 217 -8.23 12.96 -5.87
N HIS A 218 -7.90 13.37 -4.64
CA HIS A 218 -7.55 14.74 -4.29
C HIS A 218 -6.03 14.91 -4.12
N GLY A 219 -5.52 16.10 -4.44
CA GLY A 219 -4.13 16.48 -4.20
C GLY A 219 -3.19 16.27 -5.39
N ALA A 220 -1.93 16.66 -5.19
CA ALA A 220 -0.90 16.58 -6.23
C ALA A 220 -0.55 15.12 -6.56
N ASN A 221 -0.44 14.27 -5.54
CA ASN A 221 -0.16 12.85 -5.69
C ASN A 221 -1.25 12.13 -6.49
N ALA A 222 -2.55 12.41 -6.24
CA ALA A 222 -3.63 11.84 -7.05
C ALA A 222 -3.50 12.25 -8.52
N ARG A 223 -3.26 13.54 -8.81
CA ARG A 223 -3.03 14.00 -10.19
C ARG A 223 -1.86 13.29 -10.86
N GLN A 224 -0.76 13.05 -10.12
CA GLN A 224 0.41 12.33 -10.62
C GLN A 224 0.14 10.84 -10.87
N MET A 225 -0.88 10.24 -10.21
CA MET A 225 -1.29 8.86 -10.40
C MET A 225 -2.32 8.66 -11.51
N ARG A 226 -2.85 9.72 -12.11
CA ARG A 226 -3.78 9.60 -13.24
C ARG A 226 -3.12 8.86 -14.39
N LYS A 227 -3.89 8.02 -15.08
CA LYS A 227 -3.47 7.39 -16.31
C LYS A 227 -3.00 8.47 -17.30
N ASP A 228 -1.92 8.19 -18.02
CA ASP A 228 -1.32 9.07 -19.04
C ASP A 228 -0.83 10.44 -18.52
N SER A 229 -0.62 10.60 -17.20
CA SER A 229 -0.04 11.82 -16.68
C SER A 229 1.42 12.00 -17.14
N ALA A 230 1.83 13.23 -17.44
CA ALA A 230 3.22 13.56 -17.80
C ALA A 230 4.22 13.08 -16.74
N TYR A 231 3.81 13.01 -15.48
CA TYR A 231 4.62 12.48 -14.39
C TYR A 231 5.01 11.01 -14.60
N LEU A 232 4.11 10.18 -15.14
CA LEU A 232 4.40 8.78 -15.46
C LEU A 232 5.48 8.64 -16.51
N THR A 233 5.39 9.44 -17.57
CA THR A 233 6.39 9.47 -18.65
C THR A 233 7.76 9.88 -18.10
N THR A 234 7.80 10.89 -17.24
CA THR A 234 9.04 11.36 -16.60
C THR A 234 9.67 10.26 -15.73
N LEU A 235 8.89 9.52 -14.95
CA LEU A 235 9.41 8.39 -14.15
C LEU A 235 9.95 7.27 -15.05
N ALA A 236 9.18 6.87 -16.06
CA ALA A 236 9.55 5.77 -16.94
C ALA A 236 10.82 6.08 -17.75
N GLY A 237 11.00 7.34 -18.20
CA GLY A 237 12.16 7.76 -18.96
C GLY A 237 13.48 7.80 -18.16
N ALA A 238 13.39 7.85 -16.82
CA ALA A 238 14.54 7.84 -15.95
C ALA A 238 15.02 6.44 -15.55
N GLU A 239 14.33 5.37 -15.98
CA GLU A 239 14.58 4.00 -15.53
C GLU A 239 15.29 3.17 -16.59
N SER A 240 16.50 2.73 -16.28
CA SER A 240 17.23 1.76 -17.08
C SER A 240 16.64 0.33 -16.95
N ALA A 241 16.93 -0.53 -17.94
CA ALA A 241 16.57 -1.95 -17.85
C ALA A 241 17.23 -2.63 -16.64
N ALA A 242 18.42 -2.21 -16.24
CA ALA A 242 19.10 -2.71 -15.04
C ALA A 242 18.34 -2.36 -13.77
N LEU A 243 17.83 -1.12 -13.66
CA LEU A 243 17.01 -0.70 -12.53
C LEU A 243 15.71 -1.48 -12.46
N ARG A 244 15.03 -1.71 -13.59
CA ARG A 244 13.76 -2.45 -13.64
C ARG A 244 13.89 -3.90 -13.17
N ARG A 245 15.03 -4.55 -13.40
CA ARG A 245 15.31 -5.90 -12.86
C ARG A 245 15.39 -5.97 -11.34
N LYS A 246 15.54 -4.83 -10.64
CA LYS A 246 15.45 -4.78 -9.18
C LYS A 246 14.01 -4.83 -8.66
N PHE A 247 13.00 -4.67 -9.54
CA PHE A 247 11.61 -4.67 -9.12
C PHE A 247 11.01 -6.08 -9.09
N VAL A 248 10.23 -6.31 -8.04
CA VAL A 248 9.27 -7.42 -7.93
C VAL A 248 7.88 -6.79 -7.82
N CYS A 249 7.06 -6.98 -8.84
CA CYS A 249 5.72 -6.42 -8.91
C CYS A 249 4.69 -7.48 -8.52
N ILE A 250 3.96 -7.23 -7.43
CA ILE A 250 2.86 -8.09 -6.98
C ILE A 250 1.55 -7.36 -7.26
N ALA A 251 0.73 -7.91 -8.13
CA ALA A 251 -0.53 -7.35 -8.59
C ALA A 251 -1.70 -8.25 -8.21
N SER A 252 -2.91 -7.71 -8.25
CA SER A 252 -4.14 -8.49 -8.16
C SER A 252 -4.90 -8.45 -9.48
N ALA A 253 -5.38 -9.62 -9.91
CA ALA A 253 -6.34 -9.73 -11.01
C ALA A 253 -7.73 -9.22 -10.63
N ASP A 254 -8.00 -9.03 -9.34
CA ASP A 254 -9.28 -8.56 -8.79
C ASP A 254 -9.14 -7.20 -8.09
N ASP A 255 -8.11 -6.43 -8.46
CA ASP A 255 -7.91 -5.07 -7.94
C ASP A 255 -9.12 -4.18 -8.27
N ASN A 256 -9.61 -3.44 -7.27
CA ASN A 256 -10.75 -2.53 -7.42
C ASN A 256 -10.32 -1.06 -7.67
N LEU A 257 -9.07 -0.69 -7.40
CA LEU A 257 -8.58 0.70 -7.46
C LEU A 257 -7.54 0.95 -8.54
N VAL A 258 -6.66 -0.01 -8.84
CA VAL A 258 -5.63 0.16 -9.87
C VAL A 258 -6.11 -0.45 -11.18
N ILE A 259 -6.72 0.39 -12.01
CA ILE A 259 -7.32 0.04 -13.30
C ILE A 259 -6.68 0.88 -14.41
N PRO A 260 -6.16 0.23 -15.47
CA PRO A 260 -6.18 -1.21 -15.78
C PRO A 260 -5.32 -2.05 -14.83
N ARG A 261 -5.72 -3.32 -14.62
CA ARG A 261 -5.06 -4.28 -13.72
C ARG A 261 -3.64 -4.68 -14.16
N THR A 262 -3.28 -4.33 -15.39
CA THR A 262 -1.90 -4.44 -15.90
C THR A 262 -1.01 -3.29 -15.44
N SER A 263 -1.58 -2.20 -14.93
CA SER A 263 -0.84 -1.02 -14.49
C SER A 263 0.23 -1.30 -13.43
N PRO A 264 0.07 -2.27 -12.51
CA PRO A 264 1.11 -2.60 -11.55
C PRO A 264 2.32 -3.36 -12.12
N LEU A 265 2.25 -3.82 -13.35
CA LEU A 265 3.31 -4.61 -13.98
C LEU A 265 4.31 -3.69 -14.68
N LEU A 266 5.60 -3.79 -14.33
CA LEU A 266 6.68 -3.06 -15.00
C LEU A 266 7.38 -3.96 -16.01
N PRO A 267 7.52 -3.54 -17.28
CA PRO A 267 8.31 -4.30 -18.25
C PRO A 267 9.76 -4.50 -17.78
N GLY A 268 10.19 -5.75 -17.74
CA GLY A 268 11.54 -6.13 -17.29
C GLY A 268 11.67 -6.36 -15.77
N ALA A 269 10.60 -6.20 -15.00
CA ALA A 269 10.50 -6.60 -13.61
C ALA A 269 10.04 -8.06 -13.48
N ASP A 270 10.37 -8.69 -12.36
CA ASP A 270 9.71 -9.93 -11.92
C ASP A 270 8.28 -9.60 -11.49
N SER A 271 7.28 -10.31 -12.03
CA SER A 271 5.88 -9.95 -11.85
C SER A 271 5.01 -11.14 -11.46
N HIS A 272 4.22 -10.96 -10.41
CA HIS A 272 3.29 -11.96 -9.88
C HIS A 272 1.89 -11.38 -9.83
N VAL A 273 0.91 -12.11 -10.35
CA VAL A 273 -0.51 -11.74 -10.30
C VAL A 273 -1.25 -12.74 -9.44
N LEU A 274 -1.97 -12.26 -8.43
CA LEU A 274 -2.79 -13.06 -7.54
C LEU A 274 -4.27 -12.89 -7.86
N ASP A 275 -5.03 -13.96 -7.62
CA ASP A 275 -6.48 -13.99 -7.74
C ASP A 275 -7.16 -13.91 -6.37
N GLY A 276 -8.39 -13.42 -6.34
CA GLY A 276 -9.27 -13.50 -5.15
C GLY A 276 -8.92 -12.49 -4.04
N VAL A 277 -8.20 -11.42 -4.34
CA VAL A 277 -7.81 -10.41 -3.36
C VAL A 277 -8.00 -9.00 -3.92
N GLY A 278 -8.60 -8.09 -3.13
CA GLY A 278 -8.77 -6.67 -3.49
C GLY A 278 -7.50 -5.86 -3.27
N HIS A 279 -7.58 -4.57 -3.57
CA HIS A 279 -6.43 -3.65 -3.57
C HIS A 279 -5.76 -3.51 -2.19
N LEU A 280 -6.54 -3.16 -1.16
CA LEU A 280 -6.01 -2.97 0.19
C LEU A 280 -5.76 -4.32 0.87
N ALA A 281 -6.59 -5.32 0.59
CA ALA A 281 -6.47 -6.67 1.14
C ALA A 281 -5.14 -7.34 0.77
N LEU A 282 -4.45 -6.91 -0.29
CA LEU A 282 -3.08 -7.34 -0.59
C LEU A 282 -2.11 -7.09 0.59
N THR A 283 -2.36 -6.06 1.41
CA THR A 283 -1.51 -5.77 2.58
C THR A 283 -1.73 -6.75 3.74
N GLU A 284 -2.79 -7.58 3.68
CA GLU A 284 -3.16 -8.56 4.71
C GLU A 284 -3.16 -10.02 4.20
N ASP A 285 -2.91 -10.24 2.91
CA ASP A 285 -2.93 -11.60 2.32
C ASP A 285 -1.61 -12.35 2.60
N GLY A 286 -1.74 -13.52 3.20
CA GLY A 286 -0.59 -14.36 3.55
C GLY A 286 0.24 -14.79 2.34
N ARG A 287 -0.38 -14.99 1.17
CA ARG A 287 0.31 -15.33 -0.09
C ARG A 287 1.19 -14.17 -0.58
N VAL A 288 0.72 -12.93 -0.38
CA VAL A 288 1.49 -11.72 -0.66
C VAL A 288 2.67 -11.62 0.28
N TRP A 289 2.45 -11.85 1.58
CA TRP A 289 3.52 -11.80 2.58
C TRP A 289 4.63 -12.83 2.31
N GLU A 290 4.29 -14.04 1.86
CA GLU A 290 5.28 -15.03 1.45
C GLU A 290 6.12 -14.56 0.25
N ARG A 291 5.49 -13.92 -0.75
CA ARG A 291 6.23 -13.36 -1.89
C ARG A 291 7.11 -12.19 -1.49
N VAL A 292 6.62 -11.31 -0.60
CA VAL A 292 7.42 -10.21 -0.04
C VAL A 292 8.64 -10.79 0.68
N ARG A 293 8.44 -11.79 1.55
CA ARG A 293 9.52 -12.46 2.27
C ARG A 293 10.53 -13.09 1.31
N ALA A 294 10.08 -13.85 0.34
CA ALA A 294 10.93 -14.48 -0.67
C ALA A 294 11.75 -13.44 -1.44
N ALA A 295 11.12 -12.32 -1.84
CA ALA A 295 11.81 -11.24 -2.52
C ALA A 295 12.86 -10.54 -1.63
N VAL A 296 12.55 -10.37 -0.34
CA VAL A 296 13.49 -9.79 0.65
C VAL A 296 14.70 -10.70 0.84
N LEU A 297 14.50 -11.99 1.05
CA LEU A 297 15.59 -12.95 1.27
C LEU A 297 16.42 -13.16 0.00
N GLY A 298 15.79 -13.32 -1.16
CA GLY A 298 16.47 -13.48 -2.45
C GLY A 298 17.25 -12.24 -2.92
N ALA A 299 17.06 -11.09 -2.29
CA ALA A 299 17.88 -9.91 -2.53
C ALA A 299 19.32 -10.09 -2.01
N ARG A 300 19.54 -10.95 -1.02
CA ARG A 300 20.86 -11.28 -0.44
C ARG A 300 21.68 -12.18 -1.37
N ASP A 301 21.03 -13.13 -2.02
CA ASP A 301 21.72 -14.10 -2.88
C ASP A 301 22.35 -13.41 -4.10
N VAL A 302 21.68 -12.39 -4.62
CA VAL A 302 22.21 -11.55 -5.71
C VAL A 302 23.40 -10.70 -5.22
N GLU A 303 23.37 -10.24 -3.97
CA GLU A 303 24.44 -9.41 -3.40
C GLU A 303 25.71 -10.25 -3.10
N SER A 304 25.54 -11.46 -2.56
CA SER A 304 26.66 -12.38 -2.29
C SER A 304 27.32 -12.87 -3.58
N ALA A 305 26.56 -13.04 -4.66
CA ALA A 305 27.08 -13.43 -5.97
C ALA A 305 27.86 -12.31 -6.69
N LEU A 306 27.64 -11.04 -6.31
CA LEU A 306 28.31 -9.87 -6.88
C LEU A 306 29.53 -9.41 -6.08
N THR A 307 29.73 -9.92 -4.87
CA THR A 307 30.93 -9.64 -4.06
C THR A 307 31.98 -10.72 -4.37
N PRO A 308 33.07 -10.39 -5.07
CA PRO A 308 34.15 -11.39 -5.26
C PRO A 308 34.70 -11.79 -3.88
N THR A 309 34.71 -13.08 -3.58
CA THR A 309 35.49 -13.61 -2.49
C THR A 309 36.94 -13.22 -2.74
N LEU A 310 37.42 -12.18 -2.08
CA LEU A 310 38.85 -11.93 -1.95
C LEU A 310 39.40 -13.11 -1.15
N SER A 311 39.81 -14.17 -1.87
CA SER A 311 40.65 -15.23 -1.33
C SER A 311 41.95 -14.59 -0.87
N ARG A 312 42.22 -14.68 0.41
CA ARG A 312 43.52 -14.40 1.02
C ARG A 312 44.52 -15.45 0.61
#